data_07da5331acc20c462475d39f6d3b93c3
#
_entry.id   07da5331acc20c462475d39f6d3b93c3
#
_cell.length_a   1.000
_cell.length_b   1.000
_cell.length_c   1.000
_cell.angle_alpha   90.00
_cell.angle_beta   90.00
_cell.angle_gamma   90.00
#
_symmetry.space_group_name_H-M   'P 1'
#
loop_
_entity.id
_entity.type
_entity.pdbx_description
1 polymer ?
#
loop_
_entity_poly.entity_id
_entity_poly.type
_entity_poly.pdbx_seq_one_letter_code
_entity_poly.pdbx_strand_id
1 'polypeptide(L)'
;MTYKTEIRMGMKIDWDVPIKMDDGLEMRADIFRPIQDGKYPVIITYGPYAKYLHFEQIYKTCWDKMIETFPEVGSGTSNEFQSWEVVDPEKWVPDNYVVIRVDSRGCGRSPGYVELWSPREAQDFAICIDWAGVQPWSNGKVGINGISYYGMNQWQVAALQ
;
A
#
# COMPACT_ATOMS: atom_id res chain seq x y z
N MET A 1 10.02 -0.20 -17.71
CA MET A 1 8.88 -1.12 -17.97
C MET A 1 7.59 -0.33 -17.80
N THR A 2 6.62 -0.53 -18.69
CA THR A 2 5.29 0.08 -18.56
C THR A 2 4.46 -0.72 -17.55
N TYR A 3 3.99 -0.08 -16.49
CA TYR A 3 3.00 -0.66 -15.59
C TYR A 3 1.59 -0.60 -16.22
N LYS A 4 0.68 -1.44 -15.72
CA LYS A 4 -0.71 -1.47 -16.20
C LYS A 4 -1.54 -0.45 -15.44
N THR A 5 -2.32 0.36 -16.16
CA THR A 5 -3.35 1.24 -15.58
C THR A 5 -4.74 0.76 -15.99
N GLU A 6 -5.69 0.75 -15.07
CA GLU A 6 -7.10 0.49 -15.36
C GLU A 6 -8.02 1.37 -14.51
N ILE A 7 -9.27 1.51 -14.96
CA ILE A 7 -10.35 2.13 -14.16
C ILE A 7 -11.26 1.01 -13.69
N ARG A 8 -11.42 0.89 -12.38
CA ARG A 8 -12.21 -0.17 -11.75
C ARG A 8 -12.77 0.30 -10.41
N MET A 9 -14.01 -0.08 -10.08
CA MET A 9 -14.70 0.28 -8.82
C MET A 9 -14.60 1.77 -8.48
N GLY A 10 -14.75 2.65 -9.48
CA GLY A 10 -14.68 4.10 -9.27
C GLY A 10 -13.29 4.65 -9.01
N MET A 11 -12.25 3.85 -9.18
CA MET A 11 -10.85 4.22 -8.95
C MET A 11 -10.01 4.08 -10.22
N LYS A 12 -8.97 4.89 -10.35
CA LYS A 12 -7.86 4.69 -11.28
C LYS A 12 -6.77 3.92 -10.56
N ILE A 13 -6.44 2.74 -11.07
CA ILE A 13 -5.50 1.81 -10.43
C ILE A 13 -4.28 1.64 -11.32
N ASP A 14 -3.11 1.92 -10.77
CA ASP A 14 -1.82 1.68 -11.41
C ASP A 14 -1.15 0.48 -10.71
N TRP A 15 -0.95 -0.62 -11.45
CA TRP A 15 -0.43 -1.88 -10.93
C TRP A 15 1.07 -2.02 -11.11
N ASP A 16 1.78 -2.52 -10.10
CA ASP A 16 3.20 -2.85 -10.13
C ASP A 16 4.09 -1.67 -10.55
N VAL A 17 3.73 -0.46 -10.14
CA VAL A 17 4.50 0.75 -10.41
C VAL A 17 5.89 0.62 -9.79
N PRO A 18 6.98 0.81 -10.60
CA PRO A 18 8.32 0.73 -10.06
C PRO A 18 8.67 1.98 -9.25
N ILE A 19 9.20 1.76 -8.05
CA ILE A 19 9.81 2.80 -7.21
C ILE A 19 11.29 2.48 -7.11
N LYS A 20 12.13 3.34 -7.68
CA LYS A 20 13.57 3.10 -7.74
C LYS A 20 14.23 3.42 -6.39
N MET A 21 14.97 2.45 -5.87
CA MET A 21 15.80 2.60 -4.67
C MET A 21 17.18 3.17 -5.01
N ASP A 22 17.91 3.59 -3.98
CA ASP A 22 19.25 4.16 -4.09
C ASP A 22 20.32 3.17 -4.60
N ASP A 23 20.10 1.86 -4.39
CA ASP A 23 20.93 0.77 -4.89
C ASP A 23 20.56 0.30 -6.31
N GLY A 24 19.55 0.92 -6.92
CA GLY A 24 19.10 0.63 -8.28
C GLY A 24 18.03 -0.45 -8.39
N LEU A 25 17.66 -1.15 -7.32
CA LEU A 25 16.49 -2.03 -7.33
C LEU A 25 15.19 -1.20 -7.48
N GLU A 26 14.13 -1.85 -7.93
CA GLU A 26 12.82 -1.23 -8.08
C GLU A 26 11.78 -1.99 -7.26
N MET A 27 11.31 -1.39 -6.17
CA MET A 27 10.17 -1.92 -5.43
C MET A 27 8.89 -1.80 -6.25
N ARG A 28 7.92 -2.66 -6.00
CA ARG A 28 6.64 -2.70 -6.72
C ARG A 28 5.50 -2.20 -5.85
N ALA A 29 4.79 -1.20 -6.37
CA ALA A 29 3.65 -0.58 -5.69
C ALA A 29 2.37 -0.72 -6.51
N ASP A 30 1.23 -0.91 -5.82
CA ASP A 30 -0.09 -0.69 -6.40
C ASP A 30 -0.65 0.63 -5.87
N ILE A 31 -1.17 1.46 -6.79
CA ILE A 31 -1.64 2.80 -6.48
C ILE A 31 -3.11 2.90 -6.86
N PHE A 32 -3.93 3.19 -5.86
CA PHE A 32 -5.37 3.42 -6.01
C PHE A 32 -5.65 4.91 -5.82
N ARG A 33 -6.28 5.55 -6.79
CA ARG A 33 -6.50 7.01 -6.74
C ARG A 33 -7.81 7.44 -7.38
N PRO A 34 -8.31 8.65 -7.04
CA PRO A 34 -9.47 9.22 -7.72
C PRO A 34 -9.26 9.25 -9.24
N ILE A 35 -10.36 9.04 -10.00
CA ILE A 35 -10.34 9.14 -11.47
C ILE A 35 -10.10 10.58 -11.90
N GLN A 36 -10.65 11.53 -11.15
CA GLN A 36 -10.50 12.95 -11.44
C GLN A 36 -9.05 13.39 -11.22
N ASP A 37 -8.53 14.18 -12.15
CA ASP A 37 -7.22 14.79 -11.98
C ASP A 37 -7.22 15.79 -10.81
N GLY A 38 -6.18 15.74 -9.99
CA GLY A 38 -6.09 16.56 -8.80
C GLY A 38 -4.82 16.24 -7.99
N LYS A 39 -4.68 16.93 -6.86
CA LYS A 39 -3.63 16.66 -5.87
C LYS A 39 -4.26 16.23 -4.56
N TYR A 40 -3.94 15.04 -4.12
CA TYR A 40 -4.57 14.37 -3.00
C TYR A 40 -3.57 14.01 -1.90
N PRO A 41 -4.00 13.93 -0.64
CA PRO A 41 -3.20 13.31 0.41
C PRO A 41 -3.02 11.82 0.12
N VAL A 42 -1.89 11.28 0.53
CA VAL A 42 -1.50 9.89 0.29
C VAL A 42 -1.52 9.10 1.58
N ILE A 43 -2.02 7.87 1.53
CA ILE A 43 -1.83 6.85 2.56
C ILE A 43 -0.99 5.74 1.96
N ILE A 44 0.16 5.44 2.57
CA ILE A 44 1.09 4.42 2.08
C ILE A 44 1.35 3.34 3.13
N THR A 45 1.44 2.10 2.65
CA THR A 45 1.91 0.94 3.41
C THR A 45 3.08 0.29 2.71
N TYR A 46 3.99 -0.30 3.48
CA TYR A 46 5.17 -1.00 2.99
C TYR A 46 5.39 -2.25 3.85
N GLY A 47 5.42 -3.43 3.24
CA GLY A 47 5.60 -4.65 4.03
C GLY A 47 5.58 -5.97 3.24
N PRO A 48 5.70 -7.11 3.96
CA PRO A 48 6.07 -8.39 3.38
C PRO A 48 4.91 -9.27 2.91
N TYR A 49 3.65 -8.89 3.16
CA TYR A 49 2.52 -9.82 2.99
C TYR A 49 1.96 -9.91 1.57
N ALA A 50 2.67 -9.41 0.56
CA ALA A 50 2.26 -9.41 -0.84
C ALA A 50 0.97 -8.61 -1.11
N LYS A 51 1.14 -7.37 -1.60
CA LYS A 51 0.09 -6.35 -1.83
C LYS A 51 -1.12 -6.79 -2.65
N TYR A 52 -0.96 -7.86 -3.44
CA TYR A 52 -1.98 -8.39 -4.34
C TYR A 52 -2.81 -9.53 -3.72
N LEU A 53 -2.47 -9.99 -2.53
CA LEU A 53 -3.19 -11.09 -1.90
C LEU A 53 -4.43 -10.57 -1.17
N HIS A 54 -5.56 -11.18 -1.47
CA HIS A 54 -6.84 -10.86 -0.85
C HIS A 54 -6.90 -11.42 0.58
N PHE A 55 -7.41 -10.66 1.54
CA PHE A 55 -7.48 -11.07 2.95
C PHE A 55 -8.21 -12.40 3.14
N GLU A 56 -9.38 -12.56 2.54
CA GLU A 56 -10.15 -13.81 2.62
C GLU A 56 -9.38 -15.02 2.10
N GLN A 57 -8.56 -14.84 1.06
CA GLN A 57 -7.79 -15.94 0.46
C GLN A 57 -6.62 -16.39 1.33
N ILE A 58 -5.98 -15.46 2.05
CA ILE A 58 -4.79 -15.75 2.84
C ILE A 58 -5.17 -16.24 4.24
N TYR A 59 -6.16 -15.61 4.86
CA TYR A 59 -6.53 -15.83 6.25
C TYR A 59 -8.03 -16.04 6.39
N LYS A 60 -8.58 -17.04 5.69
CA LYS A 60 -10.03 -17.33 5.62
C LYS A 60 -10.71 -17.36 6.99
N THR A 61 -10.12 -18.05 7.97
CA THR A 61 -10.69 -18.13 9.33
C THR A 61 -10.76 -16.78 10.02
N CYS A 62 -9.72 -15.94 9.85
CA CYS A 62 -9.70 -14.59 10.41
C CYS A 62 -10.70 -13.69 9.69
N TRP A 63 -10.81 -13.83 8.36
CA TRP A 63 -11.79 -13.11 7.56
C TRP A 63 -13.23 -13.43 8.02
N ASP A 64 -13.58 -14.70 8.08
CA ASP A 64 -14.92 -15.15 8.48
C ASP A 64 -15.26 -14.62 9.89
N LYS A 65 -14.32 -14.73 10.83
CA LYS A 65 -14.51 -14.24 12.19
C LYS A 65 -14.65 -12.71 12.26
N MET A 66 -13.90 -12.00 11.45
CA MET A 66 -13.98 -10.54 11.37
C MET A 66 -15.34 -10.09 10.83
N ILE A 67 -15.80 -10.69 9.73
CA ILE A 67 -17.11 -10.35 9.14
C ILE A 67 -18.28 -10.76 10.06
N GLU A 68 -18.16 -11.90 10.76
CA GLU A 68 -19.15 -12.31 11.76
C GLU A 68 -19.25 -11.29 12.91
N THR A 69 -18.10 -10.77 13.37
CA THR A 69 -18.04 -9.89 14.56
C THR A 69 -18.27 -8.41 14.19
N PHE A 70 -17.79 -7.98 13.01
CA PHE A 70 -17.82 -6.61 12.53
C PHE A 70 -18.31 -6.56 11.07
N PRO A 71 -19.59 -6.82 10.80
CA PRO A 71 -20.13 -6.90 9.44
C PRO A 71 -19.97 -5.58 8.65
N GLU A 72 -19.84 -4.45 9.34
CA GLU A 72 -19.60 -3.14 8.74
C GLU A 72 -18.25 -3.07 7.99
N VAL A 73 -17.29 -3.94 8.30
CA VAL A 73 -16.02 -4.00 7.57
C VAL A 73 -16.25 -4.41 6.12
N GLY A 74 -17.16 -5.38 5.89
CA GLY A 74 -17.53 -5.83 4.56
C GLY A 74 -18.60 -4.98 3.87
N SER A 75 -19.17 -3.97 4.55
CA SER A 75 -20.21 -3.12 3.97
C SER A 75 -19.63 -1.90 3.27
N GLY A 76 -20.27 -1.46 2.17
CA GLY A 76 -19.82 -0.28 1.42
C GLY A 76 -18.53 -0.48 0.62
N THR A 77 -18.19 -1.71 0.32
CA THR A 77 -17.03 -2.13 -0.47
C THR A 77 -17.37 -3.41 -1.23
N SER A 78 -16.69 -3.68 -2.35
CA SER A 78 -16.80 -4.97 -3.03
C SER A 78 -16.04 -6.09 -2.32
N ASN A 79 -15.20 -5.76 -1.36
CA ASN A 79 -14.19 -6.60 -0.71
C ASN A 79 -13.06 -7.08 -1.64
N GLU A 80 -13.07 -6.67 -2.89
CA GLU A 80 -12.11 -7.16 -3.89
C GLU A 80 -10.67 -6.69 -3.62
N PHE A 81 -10.53 -5.50 -3.03
CA PHE A 81 -9.22 -4.90 -2.74
C PHE A 81 -8.85 -4.96 -1.26
N GLN A 82 -9.61 -5.69 -0.44
CA GLN A 82 -9.23 -5.88 0.96
C GLN A 82 -7.99 -6.78 1.07
N SER A 83 -6.98 -6.33 1.81
CA SER A 83 -5.75 -7.07 2.08
C SER A 83 -5.42 -7.03 3.56
N TRP A 84 -4.49 -7.90 4.00
CA TRP A 84 -4.13 -8.06 5.40
C TRP A 84 -3.54 -6.78 6.00
N GLU A 85 -4.11 -6.32 7.12
CA GLU A 85 -3.58 -5.24 7.97
C GLU A 85 -3.41 -3.86 7.29
N VAL A 86 -4.05 -3.63 6.16
CA VAL A 86 -3.95 -2.37 5.41
C VAL A 86 -5.33 -1.79 5.10
N VAL A 87 -5.39 -0.51 4.76
CA VAL A 87 -6.66 0.17 4.44
C VAL A 87 -7.31 -0.39 3.17
N ASP A 88 -8.64 -0.43 3.15
CA ASP A 88 -9.40 -0.74 1.95
C ASP A 88 -9.48 0.51 1.05
N PRO A 89 -8.93 0.46 -0.18
CA PRO A 89 -8.93 1.61 -1.07
C PRO A 89 -10.34 2.04 -1.51
N GLU A 90 -11.31 1.10 -1.57
CA GLU A 90 -12.69 1.45 -1.92
C GLU A 90 -13.37 2.34 -0.87
N LYS A 91 -12.86 2.38 0.36
CA LYS A 91 -13.34 3.27 1.43
C LYS A 91 -12.61 4.61 1.49
N TRP A 92 -11.35 4.67 1.06
CA TRP A 92 -10.52 5.86 1.21
C TRP A 92 -10.43 6.71 -0.06
N VAL A 93 -10.42 6.08 -1.24
CA VAL A 93 -10.32 6.82 -2.51
C VAL A 93 -11.54 7.72 -2.75
N PRO A 94 -12.79 7.31 -2.44
CA PRO A 94 -13.95 8.20 -2.56
C PRO A 94 -13.87 9.46 -1.69
N ASP A 95 -13.12 9.42 -0.58
CA ASP A 95 -12.86 10.56 0.30
C ASP A 95 -11.64 11.39 -0.15
N ASN A 96 -11.25 11.25 -1.42
CA ASN A 96 -10.15 11.99 -2.05
C ASN A 96 -8.76 11.68 -1.46
N TYR A 97 -8.50 10.43 -1.09
CA TYR A 97 -7.17 9.94 -0.77
C TYR A 97 -6.59 9.12 -1.92
N VAL A 98 -5.27 9.13 -2.03
CA VAL A 98 -4.52 8.12 -2.78
C VAL A 98 -4.06 7.05 -1.79
N VAL A 99 -4.29 5.78 -2.13
CA VAL A 99 -3.81 4.64 -1.34
C VAL A 99 -2.70 3.94 -2.10
N ILE A 100 -1.56 3.70 -1.45
CA ILE A 100 -0.40 3.02 -2.02
C ILE A 100 -0.07 1.81 -1.16
N ARG A 101 0.12 0.66 -1.81
CA ARG A 101 0.61 -0.57 -1.19
C ARG A 101 1.91 -0.96 -1.86
N VAL A 102 2.98 -1.08 -1.09
CA VAL A 102 4.30 -1.46 -1.59
C VAL A 102 4.69 -2.83 -1.05
N ASP A 103 5.07 -3.74 -1.92
CA ASP A 103 5.77 -4.95 -1.53
C ASP A 103 7.18 -4.58 -1.05
N SER A 104 7.55 -4.98 0.15
CA SER A 104 8.90 -4.77 0.67
C SER A 104 9.94 -5.57 -0.12
N ARG A 105 11.21 -5.21 0.04
CA ARG A 105 12.35 -5.86 -0.62
C ARG A 105 12.30 -7.38 -0.45
N GLY A 106 12.42 -8.11 -1.56
CA GLY A 106 12.39 -9.57 -1.58
C GLY A 106 11.01 -10.21 -1.34
N CYS A 107 9.95 -9.41 -1.19
CA CYS A 107 8.59 -9.88 -0.94
C CYS A 107 7.67 -9.59 -2.12
N GLY A 108 6.61 -10.40 -2.26
CA GLY A 108 5.62 -10.23 -3.30
C GLY A 108 6.23 -10.14 -4.69
N ARG A 109 6.11 -8.98 -5.33
CA ARG A 109 6.68 -8.71 -6.66
C ARG A 109 7.93 -7.83 -6.64
N SER A 110 8.36 -7.40 -5.45
CA SER A 110 9.59 -6.64 -5.29
C SER A 110 10.82 -7.53 -5.32
N PRO A 111 11.88 -7.16 -6.06
CA PRO A 111 13.12 -7.92 -6.12
C PRO A 111 13.95 -7.78 -4.85
N GLY A 112 15.05 -8.54 -4.78
CA GLY A 112 16.02 -8.49 -3.71
C GLY A 112 15.87 -9.61 -2.69
N TYR A 113 16.47 -9.42 -1.52
CA TYR A 113 16.43 -10.38 -0.41
C TYR A 113 15.60 -9.83 0.75
N VAL A 114 14.88 -10.70 1.42
CA VAL A 114 14.08 -10.34 2.60
C VAL A 114 15.02 -10.06 3.77
N GLU A 115 14.94 -8.85 4.31
CA GLU A 115 15.69 -8.42 5.49
C GLU A 115 14.77 -7.69 6.46
N LEU A 116 13.86 -8.45 7.08
CA LEU A 116 12.85 -7.91 7.99
C LEU A 116 13.49 -7.15 9.16
N TRP A 117 12.91 -5.99 9.48
CA TRP A 117 13.37 -5.12 10.58
C TRP A 117 14.79 -4.57 10.42
N SER A 118 15.35 -4.64 9.22
CA SER A 118 16.69 -4.12 8.94
C SER A 118 16.69 -2.61 8.74
N PRO A 119 17.85 -1.93 8.93
CA PRO A 119 18.02 -0.54 8.52
C PRO A 119 17.74 -0.32 7.02
N ARG A 120 18.02 -1.33 6.18
CA ARG A 120 17.76 -1.27 4.74
C ARG A 120 16.25 -1.20 4.45
N GLU A 121 15.45 -2.00 5.15
CA GLU A 121 14.01 -1.96 5.00
C GLU A 121 13.42 -0.60 5.38
N ALA A 122 13.88 -0.02 6.49
CA ALA A 122 13.47 1.33 6.89
C ALA A 122 13.87 2.38 5.87
N GLN A 123 15.07 2.29 5.30
CA GLN A 123 15.55 3.19 4.24
C GLN A 123 14.72 3.06 2.97
N ASP A 124 14.40 1.85 2.52
CA ASP A 124 13.55 1.61 1.35
C ASP A 124 12.15 2.21 1.56
N PHE A 125 11.59 2.06 2.76
CA PHE A 125 10.28 2.66 3.08
C PHE A 125 10.34 4.20 3.07
N ALA A 126 11.39 4.81 3.63
CA ALA A 126 11.59 6.25 3.57
C ALA A 126 11.65 6.76 2.12
N ILE A 127 12.39 6.08 1.24
CA ILE A 127 12.44 6.40 -0.19
C ILE A 127 11.06 6.31 -0.84
N CYS A 128 10.25 5.30 -0.48
CA CYS A 128 8.88 5.18 -1.00
C CYS A 128 7.98 6.34 -0.54
N ILE A 129 8.12 6.81 0.70
CA ILE A 129 7.39 7.97 1.23
C ILE A 129 7.76 9.24 0.47
N ASP A 130 9.05 9.51 0.31
CA ASP A 130 9.56 10.68 -0.42
C ASP A 130 9.09 10.65 -1.88
N TRP A 131 9.21 9.49 -2.53
CA TRP A 131 8.72 9.29 -3.89
C TRP A 131 7.22 9.60 -4.01
N ALA A 132 6.40 9.13 -3.08
CA ALA A 132 4.95 9.37 -3.09
C ALA A 132 4.62 10.85 -2.91
N GLY A 133 5.38 11.57 -2.10
CA GLY A 133 5.20 13.00 -1.83
C GLY A 133 5.35 13.90 -3.05
N VAL A 134 6.20 13.51 -4.01
CA VAL A 134 6.52 14.32 -5.20
C VAL A 134 5.74 13.92 -6.45
N GLN A 135 4.85 12.96 -6.38
CA GLN A 135 4.08 12.53 -7.55
C GLN A 135 3.10 13.62 -8.03
N PRO A 136 2.78 13.68 -9.33
CA PRO A 136 1.90 14.72 -9.89
C PRO A 136 0.51 14.79 -9.24
N TRP A 137 0.00 13.65 -8.77
CA TRP A 137 -1.28 13.50 -8.10
C TRP A 137 -1.21 13.68 -6.56
N SER A 138 -0.02 13.87 -6.00
CA SER A 138 0.18 14.08 -4.56
C SER A 138 0.14 15.57 -4.20
N ASN A 139 -0.46 15.90 -3.06
CA ASN A 139 -0.39 17.24 -2.47
C ASN A 139 0.81 17.42 -1.52
N GLY A 140 1.73 16.44 -1.48
CA GLY A 140 2.91 16.44 -0.63
C GLY A 140 2.68 15.93 0.79
N LYS A 141 1.43 15.63 1.17
CA LYS A 141 1.12 15.07 2.50
C LYS A 141 1.01 13.55 2.38
N VAL A 142 1.93 12.85 3.02
CA VAL A 142 1.98 11.38 3.02
C VAL A 142 1.83 10.90 4.45
N GLY A 143 0.73 10.18 4.70
CA GLY A 143 0.50 9.45 5.94
C GLY A 143 0.89 7.98 5.78
N ILE A 144 1.49 7.41 6.80
CA ILE A 144 1.79 5.97 6.86
C ILE A 144 0.70 5.28 7.68
N ASN A 145 0.27 4.10 7.23
CA ASN A 145 -0.80 3.36 7.88
C ASN A 145 -0.48 1.86 7.91
N GLY A 146 -1.01 1.18 8.92
CA GLY A 146 -0.95 -0.27 9.02
C GLY A 146 -1.08 -0.77 10.45
N ILE A 147 -1.33 -2.06 10.56
CA ILE A 147 -1.47 -2.79 11.82
C ILE A 147 -0.30 -3.77 11.92
N SER A 148 0.06 -4.22 13.14
CA SER A 148 1.08 -5.24 13.38
C SER A 148 2.42 -4.89 12.70
N TYR A 149 2.88 -5.70 11.73
CA TYR A 149 4.11 -5.43 10.99
C TYR A 149 4.11 -4.04 10.35
N TYR A 150 3.04 -3.72 9.63
CA TYR A 150 2.86 -2.42 8.98
C TYR A 150 2.74 -1.25 9.98
N GLY A 151 2.40 -1.52 11.24
CA GLY A 151 2.40 -0.53 12.31
C GLY A 151 3.79 -0.37 12.95
N MET A 152 4.51 -1.48 13.16
CA MET A 152 5.82 -1.47 13.82
C MET A 152 6.92 -0.85 12.95
N ASN A 153 6.94 -1.11 11.65
CA ASN A 153 7.95 -0.52 10.76
C ASN A 153 7.83 1.00 10.60
N GLN A 154 6.67 1.58 10.94
CA GLN A 154 6.48 3.03 10.97
C GLN A 154 7.40 3.71 11.99
N TRP A 155 7.63 3.09 13.14
CA TRP A 155 8.55 3.61 14.15
C TRP A 155 9.99 3.61 13.67
N GLN A 156 10.38 2.58 12.92
CA GLN A 156 11.72 2.49 12.35
C GLN A 156 11.97 3.56 11.31
N VAL A 157 11.02 3.79 10.40
CA VAL A 157 11.16 4.85 9.39
C VAL A 157 11.10 6.25 10.02
N ALA A 158 10.27 6.46 11.03
CA ALA A 158 10.20 7.73 11.75
C ALA A 158 11.50 8.06 12.49
N ALA A 159 12.27 7.06 12.90
CA ALA A 159 13.56 7.24 13.57
C ALA A 159 14.69 7.66 12.62
N LEU A 160 14.47 7.66 11.29
CA LEU A 160 15.42 8.16 10.30
C LEU A 160 15.32 9.68 10.06
N GLN A 161 14.35 10.35 10.66
CA GLN A 161 14.05 11.78 10.50
C GLN A 161 14.97 12.65 11.38
#